data_97a07e8175f21e6b3c6789911af8071c
#
_entry.id   97a07e8175f21e6b3c6789911af8071c
#
_cell.length_a   1.000
_cell.length_b   1.000
_cell.length_c   1.000
_cell.angle_alpha   90.00
_cell.angle_beta   90.00
_cell.angle_gamma   90.00
#
_symmetry.space_group_name_H-M   'P 1'
#
loop_
_entity.id
_entity.type
_entity.pdbx_description
1 polymer ?
#
loop_
_entity_poly.entity_id
_entity_poly.type
_entity_poly.pdbx_seq_one_letter_code
_entity_poly.pdbx_strand_id
1 'polypeptide(L)' 'SVQEIASMLGIGKTKTRELLDSGILPVTKVGRQYFTSPASIQEFLKKNIGKQIFF' A
#
# COMPACT_ATOMS: atom_id res chain seq x y z
N SER A 1 -8.53 -3.63 -4.49
CA SER A 1 -7.80 -4.85 -4.83
C SER A 1 -6.30 -4.62 -4.80
N VAL A 2 -5.54 -5.70 -4.70
CA VAL A 2 -4.07 -5.61 -4.71
C VAL A 2 -3.57 -4.93 -5.98
N GLN A 3 -4.18 -5.24 -7.11
CA GLN A 3 -3.79 -4.65 -8.38
C GLN A 3 -4.03 -3.14 -8.42
N GLU A 4 -5.13 -2.68 -7.87
CA GLU A 4 -5.43 -1.25 -7.82
C GLU A 4 -4.44 -0.52 -6.91
N ILE A 5 -4.14 -1.11 -5.75
CA ILE A 5 -3.16 -0.53 -4.83
C ILE A 5 -1.76 -0.51 -5.47
N ALA A 6 -1.39 -1.58 -6.16
CA ALA A 6 -0.12 -1.65 -6.89
C ALA A 6 -0.02 -0.53 -7.93
N SER A 7 -1.12 -0.28 -8.66
CA SER A 7 -1.18 0.81 -9.65
C SER A 7 -1.02 2.17 -8.99
N MET A 8 -1.68 2.39 -7.86
CA MET A 8 -1.56 3.65 -7.12
C MET A 8 -0.13 3.90 -6.63
N LEU A 9 0.56 2.83 -6.23
CA LEU A 9 1.94 2.93 -5.75
C LEU A 9 2.96 2.95 -6.89
N GLY A 10 2.57 2.48 -8.08
CA GLY A 10 3.48 2.37 -9.21
C GLY A 10 4.49 1.22 -9.07
N ILE A 11 4.13 0.16 -8.36
CA ILE A 11 5.00 -1.00 -8.16
C ILE A 11 4.26 -2.29 -8.53
N GLY A 12 4.99 -3.39 -8.59
CA GLY A 12 4.42 -4.69 -8.92
C GLY A 12 3.56 -5.27 -7.80
N LYS A 13 2.71 -6.24 -8.15
CA LYS A 13 1.81 -6.89 -7.21
C LYS A 13 2.54 -7.62 -6.08
N THR A 14 3.67 -8.24 -6.37
CA THR A 14 4.44 -8.97 -5.37
C THR A 14 4.92 -8.04 -4.25
N LYS A 15 5.51 -6.90 -4.62
CA LYS A 15 5.95 -5.90 -3.65
C LYS A 15 4.77 -5.32 -2.88
N THR A 16 3.66 -5.09 -3.56
CA THR A 16 2.45 -4.58 -2.94
C THR A 16 1.92 -5.55 -1.89
N ARG A 17 1.93 -6.87 -2.19
CA ARG A 17 1.50 -7.88 -1.22
C ARG A 17 2.41 -7.92 0.01
N GLU A 18 3.72 -7.79 -0.20
CA GLU A 18 4.67 -7.72 0.90
C GLU A 18 4.39 -6.51 1.79
N LEU A 19 4.10 -5.36 1.18
CA LEU A 19 3.73 -4.15 1.92
C LEU A 19 2.44 -4.34 2.72
N LEU A 20 1.43 -4.94 2.10
CA LEU A 20 0.15 -5.21 2.75
C LEU A 20 0.32 -6.17 3.93
N ASP A 21 1.10 -7.22 3.75
CA ASP A 21 1.34 -8.21 4.79
C ASP A 21 2.16 -7.64 5.96
N SER A 22 2.99 -6.65 5.70
CA SER A 22 3.80 -6.01 6.74
C SER A 22 2.98 -5.08 7.65
N GLY A 23 1.77 -4.70 7.22
CA GLY A 23 0.91 -3.80 7.98
C GLY A 23 1.31 -2.34 7.90
N ILE A 24 2.22 -1.99 7.00
CA ILE A 24 2.70 -0.60 6.86
C ILE A 24 1.68 0.30 6.15
N LEU A 25 0.95 -0.25 5.17
CA LEU A 25 0.04 0.55 4.36
C LEU A 25 -1.24 0.90 5.11
N PRO A 26 -1.80 2.10 4.86
CA PRO A 26 -3.05 2.54 5.49
C PRO A 26 -4.25 1.90 4.80
N VAL A 27 -4.45 0.62 5.06
CA VAL A 27 -5.56 -0.15 4.47
C VAL A 27 -6.37 -0.83 5.56
N THR A 28 -7.63 -1.09 5.24
CA THR A 28 -8.51 -1.89 6.08
C THR A 28 -8.69 -3.24 5.40
N LYS A 29 -8.40 -4.33 6.12
CA LYS A 29 -8.61 -5.67 5.61
C LYS A 29 -9.97 -6.18 6.09
N VAL A 30 -10.82 -6.56 5.14
CA VAL A 30 -12.13 -7.15 5.43
C VAL A 30 -12.16 -8.52 4.76
N GLY A 31 -12.12 -9.59 5.57
CA GLY A 31 -11.98 -10.93 5.05
C GLY A 31 -10.67 -11.07 4.28
N ARG A 32 -10.77 -11.33 2.99
CA ARG A 32 -9.60 -11.49 2.11
C ARG A 32 -9.33 -10.26 1.25
N GLN A 33 -10.10 -9.19 1.46
CA GLN A 33 -9.98 -8.00 0.63
C GLN A 33 -9.36 -6.85 1.41
N TYR A 34 -8.66 -5.99 0.69
CA TYR A 34 -8.05 -4.79 1.22
C TYR A 34 -8.77 -3.58 0.67
N PHE A 35 -9.09 -2.65 1.54
CA PHE A 35 -9.77 -1.40 1.18
C PHE A 35 -8.92 -0.21 1.60
N THR A 36 -8.80 0.74 0.69
CA THR A 36 -8.13 2.00 0.95
C THR A 36 -8.67 3.04 -0.02
N SER A 37 -8.15 4.25 0.05
CA SER A 37 -8.52 5.33 -0.86
C SER A 37 -7.27 5.93 -1.48
N PRO A 38 -7.37 6.54 -2.67
CA PRO A 38 -6.23 7.27 -3.25
C PRO A 38 -5.66 8.32 -2.29
N ALA A 39 -6.52 9.01 -1.56
CA ALA A 39 -6.10 10.01 -0.59
C ALA A 39 -5.25 9.40 0.53
N SER A 40 -5.64 8.24 1.04
CA SER A 40 -4.88 7.54 2.08
C SER A 40 -3.52 7.10 1.59
N ILE A 41 -3.44 6.57 0.38
CA ILE A 41 -2.16 6.15 -0.22
C ILE A 41 -1.26 7.37 -0.45
N GLN A 42 -1.81 8.47 -0.95
CA GLN A 42 -1.03 9.70 -1.14
C GLN A 42 -0.51 10.25 0.18
N GLU A 43 -1.33 10.22 1.22
CA GLU A 43 -0.92 10.65 2.55
C GLU A 43 0.22 9.78 3.09
N PHE A 44 0.13 8.47 2.89
CA PHE A 44 1.20 7.53 3.26
C PHE A 44 2.51 7.88 2.55
N LEU A 45 2.45 8.08 1.24
CA LEU A 45 3.64 8.43 0.46
C LEU A 45 4.22 9.77 0.90
N LYS A 46 3.36 10.74 1.17
CA LYS A 46 3.77 12.07 1.61
C LYS A 46 4.48 12.02 2.96
N LYS A 47 3.95 11.25 3.91
CA LYS A 47 4.55 11.09 5.24
C LYS A 47 5.88 10.36 5.22
N ASN A 48 6.13 9.60 4.16
CA ASN A 48 7.34 8.80 4.03
C ASN A 48 8.36 9.36 3.04
N ILE A 49 8.18 10.62 2.64
CA ILE A 49 9.16 11.30 1.78
C ILE A 49 10.51 11.27 2.46
N GLY A 50 11.54 10.88 1.71
CA GLY A 50 12.91 10.80 2.21
C GLY A 50 13.22 9.55 3.01
N LYS A 51 12.23 8.67 3.22
CA LYS A 51 12.43 7.39 3.90
C LYS A 51 12.54 6.28 2.87
N GLN A 52 13.25 5.23 3.24
CA GLN A 52 13.34 4.03 2.42
C GLN A 52 12.69 2.86 3.17
N ILE A 53 11.81 2.13 2.47
CA ILE A 53 11.12 0.98 3.04
C ILE A 53 11.76 -0.27 2.47
N PHE A 54 12.24 -1.14 3.35
CA PHE A 54 12.92 -2.38 3.00
C PHE A 54 12.04 -3.60 3.25
N PHE A 55 12.24 -4.62 2.44
CA PHE A 55 11.59 -5.91 2.59
C PHE A 55 12.61 -7.01 2.59
#